data_fecea4e5ae681d56a59a390b4c14b4fc
#
_entry.id   fecea4e5ae681d56a59a390b4c14b4fc
#
_cell.length_a   1.000
_cell.length_b   1.000
_cell.length_c   1.000
_cell.angle_alpha   90.00
_cell.angle_beta   90.00
_cell.angle_gamma   90.00
#
_symmetry.space_group_name_H-M   'P 1'
#
loop_
_entity.id
_entity.type
_entity.pdbx_description
1 polymer ?
#
loop_
_entity_poly.entity_id
_entity_poly.type
_entity_poly.pdbx_seq_one_letter_code
_entity_poly.pdbx_strand_id
1 'polypeptide(L)'
;MNEFVNKFKTQIDSFWDVGEDDKKNVLSDILRYAYSNQQKFKNEINQIKFDKDLMALPIISEALCKDTENWGQFYIDLLDDILATAKQSSKPNDILNSLQEFSYIENDSRPFVQKIVDRLYNELDSENLNVKLASICTLPNYLDNNSIRNKSSIIDKLQQQLYDKNWKVRVVAFKSLGFENLLSEGHKLSLKDKFTKFIFGEPPMI
;
A
#
# COMPACT_ATOMS: atom_id res chain seq x y z
N MET A 1 7.05 16.77 22.04
CA MET A 1 6.89 17.36 20.70
C MET A 1 7.71 16.51 19.74
N ASN A 2 7.17 16.13 18.58
CA ASN A 2 7.85 15.27 17.59
C ASN A 2 8.99 16.05 16.92
N GLU A 3 10.24 15.65 17.16
CA GLU A 3 11.42 16.38 16.67
C GLU A 3 11.59 16.28 15.16
N PHE A 4 11.20 15.14 14.56
CA PHE A 4 11.18 14.98 13.11
C PHE A 4 10.26 16.02 12.47
N VAL A 5 9.04 16.16 12.97
CA VAL A 5 8.09 17.18 12.47
C VAL A 5 8.66 18.59 12.59
N ASN A 6 9.21 18.93 13.76
CA ASN A 6 9.80 20.25 13.96
C ASN A 6 10.95 20.56 12.98
N LYS A 7 11.73 19.53 12.64
CA LYS A 7 12.88 19.69 11.75
C LYS A 7 12.48 19.75 10.28
N PHE A 8 11.50 18.95 9.86
CA PHE A 8 11.22 18.74 8.43
C PHE A 8 9.89 19.32 7.94
N LYS A 9 9.04 19.87 8.84
CA LYS A 9 7.70 20.34 8.46
C LYS A 9 7.69 21.24 7.23
N THR A 10 8.53 22.28 7.22
CA THR A 10 8.56 23.23 6.10
C THR A 10 8.97 22.57 4.78
N GLN A 11 9.95 21.65 4.82
CA GLN A 11 10.40 20.92 3.64
C GLN A 11 9.34 19.92 3.17
N ILE A 12 8.63 19.27 4.09
CA ILE A 12 7.52 18.35 3.76
C ILE A 12 6.36 19.13 3.14
N ASP A 13 5.95 20.24 3.73
CA ASP A 13 4.84 21.05 3.25
C ASP A 13 5.08 21.60 1.84
N SER A 14 6.34 21.88 1.47
CA SER A 14 6.72 22.39 0.15
C SER A 14 7.30 21.33 -0.81
N PHE A 15 7.38 20.08 -0.42
CA PHE A 15 8.12 19.04 -1.17
C PHE A 15 7.67 18.89 -2.63
N TRP A 16 6.38 18.99 -2.87
CA TRP A 16 5.82 18.81 -4.22
C TRP A 16 5.97 20.06 -5.10
N ASP A 17 6.26 21.20 -4.52
CA ASP A 17 6.37 22.50 -5.21
C ASP A 17 7.81 22.88 -5.58
N VAL A 18 8.80 22.14 -5.07
CA VAL A 18 10.23 22.43 -5.31
C VAL A 18 10.79 21.61 -6.48
N GLY A 19 11.95 22.04 -6.97
CA GLY A 19 12.66 21.36 -8.06
C GLY A 19 13.25 20.01 -7.64
N GLU A 20 13.60 19.18 -8.65
CA GLU A 20 14.08 17.81 -8.41
C GLU A 20 15.36 17.74 -7.57
N ASP A 21 16.27 18.71 -7.67
CA ASP A 21 17.49 18.72 -6.87
C ASP A 21 17.21 19.06 -5.39
N ASP A 22 16.24 19.94 -5.12
CA ASP A 22 15.80 20.23 -3.77
C ASP A 22 15.08 19.02 -3.16
N LYS A 23 14.24 18.32 -3.91
CA LYS A 23 13.62 17.04 -3.48
C LYS A 23 14.68 16.02 -3.08
N LYS A 24 15.71 15.82 -3.90
CA LYS A 24 16.82 14.91 -3.59
C LYS A 24 17.53 15.30 -2.29
N ASN A 25 17.72 16.58 -2.05
CA ASN A 25 18.34 17.07 -0.82
C ASN A 25 17.47 16.76 0.40
N VAL A 26 16.15 17.01 0.32
CA VAL A 26 15.20 16.70 1.40
C VAL A 26 15.19 15.19 1.70
N LEU A 27 15.09 14.33 0.68
CA LEU A 27 15.13 12.87 0.85
C LEU A 27 16.44 12.41 1.50
N SER A 28 17.57 12.98 1.09
CA SER A 28 18.88 12.66 1.66
C SER A 28 19.00 13.09 3.13
N ASP A 29 18.43 14.24 3.48
CA ASP A 29 18.44 14.75 4.86
C ASP A 29 17.52 13.93 5.77
N ILE A 30 16.35 13.51 5.28
CA ILE A 30 15.46 12.56 5.99
C ILE A 30 16.19 11.25 6.24
N LEU A 31 16.82 10.68 5.23
CA LEU A 31 17.56 9.43 5.36
C LEU A 31 18.71 9.56 6.36
N ARG A 32 19.46 10.66 6.32
CA ARG A 32 20.54 10.95 7.29
C ARG A 32 19.99 11.07 8.72
N TYR A 33 18.84 11.73 8.89
CA TYR A 33 18.17 11.83 10.19
C TYR A 33 17.75 10.45 10.70
N ALA A 34 17.15 9.63 9.83
CA ALA A 34 16.74 8.27 10.15
C ALA A 34 17.93 7.41 10.63
N TYR A 35 19.10 7.55 9.99
CA TYR A 35 20.32 6.85 10.40
C TYR A 35 20.92 7.36 11.70
N SER A 36 20.76 8.63 12.03
CA SER A 36 21.34 9.19 13.26
C SER A 36 20.84 8.51 14.54
N ASN A 37 19.58 8.04 14.53
CA ASN A 37 18.96 7.24 15.58
C ASN A 37 17.72 6.51 15.06
N GLN A 38 17.90 5.31 14.53
CA GLN A 38 16.83 4.52 13.89
C GLN A 38 15.63 4.27 14.83
N GLN A 39 15.89 3.94 16.10
CA GLN A 39 14.80 3.67 17.04
C GLN A 39 13.98 4.91 17.35
N LYS A 40 14.65 6.06 17.55
CA LYS A 40 13.97 7.34 17.75
C LYS A 40 13.14 7.71 16.54
N PHE A 41 13.73 7.62 15.35
CA PHE A 41 13.04 7.89 14.09
C PHE A 41 11.77 7.02 13.93
N LYS A 42 11.87 5.71 14.12
CA LYS A 42 10.71 4.80 14.05
C LYS A 42 9.61 5.20 15.03
N ASN A 43 9.96 5.56 16.27
CA ASN A 43 9.00 6.01 17.27
C ASN A 43 8.32 7.32 16.89
N GLU A 44 9.04 8.25 16.28
CA GLU A 44 8.50 9.54 15.81
C GLU A 44 7.56 9.35 14.62
N ILE A 45 7.94 8.50 13.65
CA ILE A 45 7.10 8.20 12.49
C ILE A 45 5.81 7.47 12.92
N ASN A 46 5.89 6.56 13.88
CA ASN A 46 4.71 5.86 14.41
C ASN A 46 3.65 6.83 14.98
N GLN A 47 4.04 8.01 15.43
CA GLN A 47 3.11 9.03 15.94
C GLN A 47 2.39 9.81 14.83
N ILE A 48 2.96 9.87 13.63
CA ILE A 48 2.50 10.76 12.55
C ILE A 48 2.15 10.03 11.25
N LYS A 49 2.42 8.74 11.12
CA LYS A 49 2.29 7.99 9.87
C LYS A 49 0.91 8.04 9.21
N PHE A 50 -0.14 8.30 10.00
CA PHE A 50 -1.51 8.46 9.50
C PHE A 50 -2.02 9.91 9.61
N ASP A 51 -1.12 10.86 9.85
CA ASP A 51 -1.46 12.29 9.87
C ASP A 51 -1.59 12.79 8.43
N LYS A 52 -2.84 12.99 8.01
CA LYS A 52 -3.18 13.43 6.66
C LYS A 52 -2.80 14.89 6.39
N ASP A 53 -2.79 15.72 7.43
CA ASP A 53 -2.47 17.13 7.29
C ASP A 53 -0.97 17.33 7.09
N LEU A 54 -0.17 16.40 7.61
CA LEU A 54 1.29 16.47 7.48
C LEU A 54 1.80 15.86 6.15
N MET A 55 1.08 14.88 5.56
CA MET A 55 1.47 14.19 4.32
C MET A 55 2.92 13.68 4.32
N ALA A 56 3.43 13.28 5.49
CA ALA A 56 4.85 12.93 5.65
C ALA A 56 5.19 11.53 5.14
N LEU A 57 4.26 10.59 5.22
CA LEU A 57 4.54 9.19 4.92
C LEU A 57 5.01 8.94 3.49
N PRO A 58 4.41 9.55 2.43
CA PRO A 58 4.92 9.41 1.06
C PRO A 58 6.39 9.78 0.92
N ILE A 59 6.77 10.94 1.46
CA ILE A 59 8.12 11.46 1.37
C ILE A 59 9.12 10.59 2.15
N ILE A 60 8.71 10.10 3.32
CA ILE A 60 9.49 9.17 4.14
C ILE A 60 9.69 7.85 3.38
N SER A 61 8.63 7.29 2.80
CA SER A 61 8.69 6.05 2.03
C SER A 61 9.62 6.20 0.83
N GLU A 62 9.53 7.31 0.09
CA GLU A 62 10.44 7.60 -1.02
C GLU A 62 11.91 7.74 -0.55
N ALA A 63 12.16 8.33 0.62
CA ALA A 63 13.51 8.40 1.17
C ALA A 63 14.05 7.01 1.54
N LEU A 64 13.26 6.21 2.25
CA LEU A 64 13.71 4.91 2.78
C LEU A 64 13.82 3.83 1.71
N CYS A 65 13.08 3.92 0.59
CA CYS A 65 13.18 2.95 -0.51
C CYS A 65 14.57 2.95 -1.19
N LYS A 66 15.36 4.01 -0.99
CA LYS A 66 16.74 4.11 -1.46
C LYS A 66 17.69 3.14 -0.76
N ASP A 67 17.29 2.63 0.42
CA ASP A 67 18.10 1.72 1.23
C ASP A 67 17.23 0.69 1.96
N THR A 68 16.56 -0.13 1.17
CA THR A 68 15.66 -1.16 1.68
C THR A 68 16.40 -2.30 2.39
N GLU A 69 17.74 -2.40 2.28
CA GLU A 69 18.54 -3.34 3.07
C GLU A 69 18.41 -3.05 4.57
N ASN A 70 18.44 -1.78 4.94
CA ASN A 70 18.32 -1.35 6.33
C ASN A 70 16.87 -1.08 6.74
N TRP A 71 15.99 -0.74 5.79
CA TRP A 71 14.63 -0.27 6.07
C TRP A 71 13.53 -1.24 5.63
N GLY A 72 13.85 -2.40 5.04
CA GLY A 72 12.85 -3.39 4.63
C GLY A 72 11.94 -3.86 5.77
N GLN A 73 12.49 -4.01 7.00
CA GLN A 73 11.67 -4.33 8.18
C GLN A 73 10.68 -3.20 8.54
N PHE A 74 11.03 -1.95 8.29
CA PHE A 74 10.10 -0.81 8.50
C PHE A 74 8.84 -0.97 7.65
N TYR A 75 8.96 -1.39 6.39
CA TYR A 75 7.79 -1.61 5.52
C TYR A 75 6.92 -2.78 5.99
N ILE A 76 7.53 -3.84 6.53
CA ILE A 76 6.76 -4.95 7.10
C ILE A 76 5.97 -4.46 8.32
N ASP A 77 6.63 -3.75 9.24
CA ASP A 77 6.03 -3.21 10.45
C ASP A 77 4.91 -2.20 10.09
N LEU A 78 5.14 -1.36 9.08
CA LEU A 78 4.16 -0.40 8.58
C LEU A 78 2.92 -1.12 8.02
N LEU A 79 3.10 -2.17 7.22
CA LEU A 79 1.99 -2.96 6.68
C LEU A 79 1.16 -3.59 7.80
N ASP A 80 1.83 -4.25 8.76
CA ASP A 80 1.17 -4.90 9.89
C ASP A 80 0.34 -3.87 10.69
N ASP A 81 0.85 -2.66 10.89
CA ASP A 81 0.14 -1.56 11.55
C ASP A 81 -1.05 -1.03 10.74
N ILE A 82 -0.88 -0.83 9.43
CA ILE A 82 -1.96 -0.40 8.54
C ILE A 82 -3.11 -1.40 8.61
N LEU A 83 -2.83 -2.69 8.43
CA LEU A 83 -3.84 -3.73 8.43
C LEU A 83 -4.53 -3.85 9.80
N ALA A 84 -3.77 -3.83 10.91
CA ALA A 84 -4.32 -3.91 12.26
C ALA A 84 -5.19 -2.69 12.60
N THR A 85 -4.72 -1.49 12.27
CA THR A 85 -5.46 -0.24 12.54
C THR A 85 -6.72 -0.15 11.69
N ALA A 86 -6.65 -0.53 10.41
CA ALA A 86 -7.80 -0.53 9.51
C ALA A 86 -8.92 -1.48 9.98
N LYS A 87 -8.55 -2.66 10.52
CA LYS A 87 -9.52 -3.63 11.07
C LYS A 87 -10.31 -3.09 12.27
N GLN A 88 -9.76 -2.13 13.00
CA GLN A 88 -10.36 -1.55 14.21
C GLN A 88 -10.97 -0.16 13.97
N SER A 89 -10.66 0.47 12.84
CA SER A 89 -11.07 1.83 12.54
C SER A 89 -12.53 1.91 12.06
N SER A 90 -13.22 2.97 12.45
CA SER A 90 -14.51 3.36 11.85
C SER A 90 -14.37 3.96 10.45
N LYS A 91 -13.14 4.37 10.08
CA LYS A 91 -12.78 4.91 8.76
C LYS A 91 -11.59 4.15 8.15
N PRO A 92 -11.77 2.86 7.85
CA PRO A 92 -10.64 2.01 7.42
C PRO A 92 -9.98 2.49 6.13
N ASN A 93 -10.74 3.07 5.19
CA ASN A 93 -10.18 3.55 3.93
C ASN A 93 -9.15 4.66 4.13
N ASP A 94 -9.34 5.50 5.14
CA ASP A 94 -8.37 6.56 5.47
C ASP A 94 -7.00 5.99 5.87
N ILE A 95 -7.00 4.82 6.46
CA ILE A 95 -5.79 4.11 6.87
C ILE A 95 -5.21 3.30 5.69
N LEU A 96 -6.09 2.61 4.94
CA LEU A 96 -5.68 1.73 3.84
C LEU A 96 -5.09 2.49 2.65
N ASN A 97 -5.44 3.77 2.48
CA ASN A 97 -4.80 4.62 1.48
C ASN A 97 -3.27 4.68 1.64
N SER A 98 -2.74 4.47 2.85
CA SER A 98 -1.30 4.38 3.10
C SER A 98 -0.62 3.17 2.42
N LEU A 99 -1.39 2.22 1.87
CA LEU A 99 -0.82 1.13 1.06
C LEU A 99 -0.24 1.63 -0.27
N GLN A 100 -0.60 2.82 -0.74
CA GLN A 100 0.00 3.44 -1.92
C GLN A 100 1.51 3.64 -1.75
N GLU A 101 1.99 3.82 -0.52
CA GLU A 101 3.41 4.00 -0.21
C GLU A 101 4.25 2.76 -0.53
N PHE A 102 3.62 1.60 -0.67
CA PHE A 102 4.28 0.35 -1.02
C PHE A 102 4.67 0.27 -2.50
N SER A 103 4.17 1.17 -3.37
CA SER A 103 4.59 1.26 -4.76
C SER A 103 6.09 1.57 -4.90
N TYR A 104 6.70 2.24 -3.92
CA TYR A 104 8.13 2.52 -3.92
C TYR A 104 9.01 1.27 -3.84
N ILE A 105 8.47 0.14 -3.39
CA ILE A 105 9.23 -1.10 -3.14
C ILE A 105 8.71 -2.31 -3.93
N GLU A 106 7.68 -2.16 -4.75
CA GLU A 106 7.07 -3.29 -5.46
C GLU A 106 8.06 -4.05 -6.36
N ASN A 107 9.05 -3.35 -6.91
CA ASN A 107 10.09 -3.91 -7.78
C ASN A 107 11.38 -4.30 -7.03
N ASP A 108 11.43 -4.17 -5.71
CA ASP A 108 12.60 -4.59 -4.93
C ASP A 108 12.69 -6.14 -4.89
N SER A 109 13.87 -6.67 -5.15
CA SER A 109 14.09 -8.12 -5.22
C SER A 109 14.42 -8.78 -3.87
N ARG A 110 14.48 -8.01 -2.79
CA ARG A 110 14.89 -8.51 -1.46
C ARG A 110 13.79 -9.33 -0.77
N PRO A 111 14.17 -10.25 0.12
CA PRO A 111 13.22 -11.19 0.73
C PRO A 111 12.09 -10.56 1.56
N PHE A 112 12.23 -9.31 2.02
CA PHE A 112 11.17 -8.64 2.78
C PHE A 112 9.93 -8.37 1.92
N VAL A 113 10.09 -8.16 0.61
CA VAL A 113 8.96 -7.95 -0.32
C VAL A 113 8.10 -9.19 -0.40
N GLN A 114 8.70 -10.39 -0.41
CA GLN A 114 7.91 -11.63 -0.33
C GLN A 114 7.06 -11.68 0.95
N LYS A 115 7.60 -11.23 2.08
CA LYS A 115 6.83 -11.19 3.34
C LYS A 115 5.64 -10.23 3.28
N ILE A 116 5.79 -9.10 2.56
CA ILE A 116 4.68 -8.17 2.30
C ILE A 116 3.60 -8.84 1.45
N VAL A 117 4.01 -9.48 0.36
CA VAL A 117 3.10 -10.22 -0.52
C VAL A 117 2.37 -11.34 0.24
N ASP A 118 3.07 -12.10 1.08
CA ASP A 118 2.47 -13.16 1.88
C ASP A 118 1.40 -12.62 2.84
N ARG A 119 1.61 -11.46 3.45
CA ARG A 119 0.61 -10.81 4.32
C ARG A 119 -0.63 -10.37 3.55
N LEU A 120 -0.44 -9.68 2.43
CA LEU A 120 -1.55 -9.26 1.57
C LEU A 120 -2.33 -10.46 1.01
N TYR A 121 -1.62 -11.54 0.65
CA TYR A 121 -2.22 -12.79 0.19
C TYR A 121 -3.13 -13.43 1.26
N ASN A 122 -2.70 -13.42 2.52
CA ASN A 122 -3.51 -13.94 3.62
C ASN A 122 -4.78 -13.09 3.85
N GLU A 123 -4.71 -11.79 3.63
CA GLU A 123 -5.87 -10.89 3.78
C GLU A 123 -6.91 -11.03 2.65
N LEU A 124 -6.63 -11.79 1.59
CA LEU A 124 -7.66 -12.13 0.58
C LEU A 124 -8.81 -12.96 1.18
N ASP A 125 -8.58 -13.62 2.30
CA ASP A 125 -9.61 -14.36 3.06
C ASP A 125 -10.16 -13.55 4.26
N SER A 126 -9.76 -12.28 4.40
CA SER A 126 -10.18 -11.46 5.53
C SER A 126 -11.70 -11.29 5.58
N GLU A 127 -12.27 -11.42 6.78
CA GLU A 127 -13.67 -11.08 7.03
C GLU A 127 -13.91 -9.56 6.99
N ASN A 128 -12.86 -8.77 7.23
CA ASN A 128 -12.94 -7.31 7.09
C ASN A 128 -12.92 -6.94 5.59
N LEU A 129 -14.09 -6.52 5.11
CA LEU A 129 -14.29 -6.22 3.69
C LEU A 129 -13.28 -5.21 3.14
N ASN A 130 -13.01 -4.14 3.89
CA ASN A 130 -12.13 -3.08 3.39
C ASN A 130 -10.68 -3.56 3.26
N VAL A 131 -10.19 -4.30 4.25
CA VAL A 131 -8.85 -4.92 4.20
C VAL A 131 -8.75 -5.91 3.05
N LYS A 132 -9.78 -6.72 2.82
CA LYS A 132 -9.86 -7.64 1.69
C LYS A 132 -9.78 -6.89 0.35
N LEU A 133 -10.57 -5.83 0.19
CA LEU A 133 -10.57 -5.01 -1.02
C LEU A 133 -9.20 -4.35 -1.27
N ALA A 134 -8.58 -3.80 -0.22
CA ALA A 134 -7.25 -3.21 -0.31
C ALA A 134 -6.20 -4.21 -0.78
N SER A 135 -6.21 -5.42 -0.23
CA SER A 135 -5.29 -6.48 -0.63
C SER A 135 -5.48 -6.92 -2.09
N ILE A 136 -6.73 -6.98 -2.57
CA ILE A 136 -7.04 -7.26 -3.97
C ILE A 136 -6.48 -6.16 -4.89
N CYS A 137 -6.55 -4.89 -4.47
CA CYS A 137 -6.01 -3.78 -5.25
C CYS A 137 -4.47 -3.77 -5.28
N THR A 138 -3.83 -4.09 -4.15
CA THR A 138 -2.38 -3.90 -4.00
C THR A 138 -1.56 -5.07 -4.52
N LEU A 139 -2.03 -6.32 -4.32
CA LEU A 139 -1.29 -7.52 -4.68
C LEU A 139 -0.87 -7.62 -6.14
N PRO A 140 -1.72 -7.29 -7.13
CA PRO A 140 -1.35 -7.40 -8.55
C PRO A 140 -0.08 -6.62 -8.91
N ASN A 141 0.17 -5.47 -8.28
CA ASN A 141 1.33 -4.63 -8.55
C ASN A 141 2.67 -5.36 -8.33
N TYR A 142 2.69 -6.38 -7.46
CA TYR A 142 3.88 -7.18 -7.19
C TYR A 142 4.13 -8.31 -8.17
N LEU A 143 3.17 -8.64 -9.05
CA LEU A 143 3.25 -9.85 -9.87
C LEU A 143 4.28 -9.75 -11.01
N ASP A 144 4.65 -8.54 -11.40
CA ASP A 144 5.74 -8.33 -12.35
C ASP A 144 7.13 -8.52 -11.73
N ASN A 145 7.24 -8.43 -10.40
CA ASN A 145 8.51 -8.63 -9.70
C ASN A 145 8.96 -10.10 -9.75
N ASN A 146 10.06 -10.35 -10.47
CA ASN A 146 10.59 -11.70 -10.69
C ASN A 146 11.05 -12.44 -9.42
N SER A 147 11.26 -11.73 -8.32
CA SER A 147 11.65 -12.34 -7.04
C SER A 147 10.47 -12.97 -6.28
N ILE A 148 9.23 -12.66 -6.66
CA ILE A 148 8.03 -13.19 -6.00
C ILE A 148 7.81 -14.65 -6.36
N ARG A 149 7.67 -15.47 -5.33
CA ARG A 149 7.38 -16.91 -5.44
C ARG A 149 5.88 -17.14 -5.54
N ASN A 150 5.51 -18.30 -6.10
CA ASN A 150 4.13 -18.77 -6.14
C ASN A 150 3.14 -17.80 -6.84
N LYS A 151 3.60 -17.04 -7.85
CA LYS A 151 2.78 -16.07 -8.58
C LYS A 151 1.49 -16.71 -9.12
N SER A 152 1.57 -17.93 -9.69
CA SER A 152 0.39 -18.64 -10.18
C SER A 152 -0.66 -18.84 -9.09
N SER A 153 -0.26 -19.26 -7.90
CA SER A 153 -1.18 -19.44 -6.77
C SER A 153 -1.81 -18.13 -6.32
N ILE A 154 -1.05 -17.02 -6.38
CA ILE A 154 -1.58 -15.67 -6.06
C ILE A 154 -2.61 -15.25 -7.11
N ILE A 155 -2.30 -15.43 -8.40
CA ILE A 155 -3.23 -15.14 -9.50
C ILE A 155 -4.50 -15.98 -9.38
N ASP A 156 -4.38 -17.28 -9.14
CA ASP A 156 -5.52 -18.17 -8.97
C ASP A 156 -6.44 -17.70 -7.83
N LYS A 157 -5.86 -17.32 -6.70
CA LYS A 157 -6.63 -16.83 -5.55
C LYS A 157 -7.27 -15.46 -5.81
N LEU A 158 -6.59 -14.57 -6.53
CA LEU A 158 -7.18 -13.30 -6.99
C LEU A 158 -8.33 -13.54 -7.97
N GLN A 159 -8.18 -14.49 -8.91
CA GLN A 159 -9.24 -14.86 -9.84
C GLN A 159 -10.45 -15.48 -9.11
N GLN A 160 -10.25 -16.24 -8.02
CA GLN A 160 -11.35 -16.74 -7.19
C GLN A 160 -12.20 -15.60 -6.60
N GLN A 161 -11.63 -14.42 -6.34
CA GLN A 161 -12.38 -13.27 -5.87
C GLN A 161 -13.41 -12.74 -6.87
N LEU A 162 -13.30 -13.09 -8.16
CA LEU A 162 -14.31 -12.80 -9.19
C LEU A 162 -15.65 -13.50 -8.92
N TYR A 163 -15.65 -14.53 -8.06
CA TYR A 163 -16.82 -15.32 -7.69
C TYR A 163 -17.22 -15.12 -6.21
N ASP A 164 -16.62 -14.14 -5.51
CA ASP A 164 -16.95 -13.86 -4.11
C ASP A 164 -18.46 -13.55 -3.94
N LYS A 165 -19.02 -13.91 -2.79
CA LYS A 165 -20.43 -13.60 -2.45
C LYS A 165 -20.72 -12.11 -2.46
N ASN A 166 -19.74 -11.27 -2.12
CA ASN A 166 -19.88 -9.83 -2.06
C ASN A 166 -19.60 -9.19 -3.44
N TRP A 167 -20.58 -8.45 -3.96
CA TRP A 167 -20.45 -7.81 -5.27
C TRP A 167 -19.29 -6.81 -5.35
N LYS A 168 -18.96 -6.10 -4.24
CA LYS A 168 -17.84 -5.15 -4.21
C LYS A 168 -16.52 -5.86 -4.44
N VAL A 169 -16.34 -7.04 -3.81
CA VAL A 169 -15.16 -7.89 -4.02
C VAL A 169 -15.05 -8.30 -5.48
N ARG A 170 -16.14 -8.78 -6.11
CA ARG A 170 -16.13 -9.17 -7.52
C ARG A 170 -15.76 -8.01 -8.46
N VAL A 171 -16.34 -6.82 -8.21
CA VAL A 171 -16.07 -5.63 -9.04
C VAL A 171 -14.62 -5.17 -8.88
N VAL A 172 -14.10 -5.10 -7.65
CA VAL A 172 -12.73 -4.69 -7.40
C VAL A 172 -11.74 -5.70 -8.00
N ALA A 173 -11.97 -7.01 -7.80
CA ALA A 173 -11.13 -8.05 -8.38
C ALA A 173 -11.13 -7.98 -9.92
N PHE A 174 -12.30 -7.76 -10.54
CA PHE A 174 -12.39 -7.59 -11.99
C PHE A 174 -11.56 -6.41 -12.50
N LYS A 175 -11.63 -5.27 -11.82
CA LYS A 175 -10.85 -4.09 -12.21
C LYS A 175 -9.36 -4.30 -12.02
N SER A 176 -8.97 -4.76 -10.83
CA SER A 176 -7.57 -4.94 -10.45
C SER A 176 -6.85 -5.92 -11.38
N LEU A 177 -7.47 -7.09 -11.63
CA LEU A 177 -6.95 -8.06 -12.58
C LEU A 177 -6.96 -7.56 -14.03
N GLY A 178 -7.94 -6.70 -14.39
CA GLY A 178 -8.03 -6.12 -15.72
C GLY A 178 -6.93 -5.09 -16.00
N PHE A 179 -6.53 -4.30 -15.00
CA PHE A 179 -5.42 -3.36 -15.13
C PHE A 179 -4.10 -4.08 -15.40
N GLU A 180 -3.88 -5.22 -14.76
CA GLU A 180 -2.64 -6.00 -14.90
C GLU A 180 -2.73 -7.07 -16.00
N ASN A 181 -3.76 -7.03 -16.85
CA ASN A 181 -4.00 -8.03 -17.92
C ASN A 181 -4.04 -9.50 -17.42
N LEU A 182 -4.48 -9.71 -16.17
CA LEU A 182 -4.55 -11.02 -15.51
C LEU A 182 -5.94 -11.66 -15.59
N LEU A 183 -6.89 -11.01 -16.27
CA LEU A 183 -8.21 -11.61 -16.51
C LEU A 183 -8.10 -12.73 -17.53
N SER A 184 -8.75 -13.88 -17.24
CA SER A 184 -8.95 -14.93 -18.22
C SER A 184 -9.77 -14.41 -19.41
N GLU A 185 -9.44 -14.88 -20.62
CA GLU A 185 -10.14 -14.47 -21.84
C GLU A 185 -11.65 -14.65 -21.72
N GLY A 186 -12.40 -13.61 -22.10
CA GLY A 186 -13.85 -13.63 -22.09
C GLY A 186 -14.52 -13.37 -20.74
N HIS A 187 -13.78 -13.20 -19.64
CA HIS A 187 -14.40 -12.87 -18.36
C HIS A 187 -15.07 -11.51 -18.40
N LYS A 188 -16.33 -11.44 -17.95
CA LYS A 188 -17.12 -10.21 -17.92
C LYS A 188 -17.89 -10.12 -16.61
N LEU A 189 -17.99 -8.90 -16.08
CA LEU A 189 -18.90 -8.66 -14.95
C LEU A 189 -20.33 -9.10 -15.29
N SER A 190 -20.99 -9.76 -14.34
CA SER A 190 -22.39 -10.15 -14.47
C SER A 190 -23.28 -8.93 -14.70
N LEU A 191 -24.43 -9.11 -15.37
CA LEU A 191 -25.42 -8.03 -15.52
C LEU A 191 -25.89 -7.49 -14.16
N LYS A 192 -26.00 -8.39 -13.16
CA LYS A 192 -26.37 -8.03 -11.79
C LYS A 192 -25.30 -7.10 -11.18
N ASP A 193 -24.02 -7.41 -11.32
CA ASP A 193 -22.95 -6.58 -10.77
C ASP A 193 -22.84 -5.23 -11.48
N LYS A 194 -23.05 -5.20 -12.80
CA LYS A 194 -23.11 -3.95 -13.58
C LYS A 194 -24.25 -3.06 -13.11
N PHE A 195 -25.43 -3.63 -12.87
CA PHE A 195 -26.60 -2.91 -12.40
C PHE A 195 -26.42 -2.43 -10.95
N THR A 196 -25.88 -3.28 -10.08
CA THR A 196 -25.59 -2.92 -8.69
C THR A 196 -24.58 -1.77 -8.61
N LYS A 197 -23.51 -1.83 -9.43
CA LYS A 197 -22.53 -0.76 -9.58
C LYS A 197 -23.18 0.54 -10.06
N PHE A 198 -24.11 0.47 -11.00
CA PHE A 198 -24.84 1.64 -11.50
C PHE A 198 -25.70 2.31 -10.42
N ILE A 199 -26.37 1.52 -9.56
CA ILE A 199 -27.24 2.08 -8.50
C ILE A 199 -26.42 2.60 -7.31
N PHE A 200 -25.41 1.87 -6.85
CA PHE A 200 -24.69 2.15 -5.60
C PHE A 200 -23.33 2.85 -5.81
N GLY A 201 -22.99 3.15 -7.06
CA GLY A 201 -21.70 3.69 -7.42
C GLY A 201 -20.60 2.63 -7.45
N GLU A 202 -19.41 3.05 -7.86
CA GLU A 202 -18.24 2.19 -7.84
C GLU A 202 -17.74 1.97 -6.42
N PRO A 203 -17.36 0.72 -6.05
CA PRO A 203 -16.63 0.53 -4.80
C PRO A 203 -15.31 1.30 -4.87
N PRO A 204 -14.85 1.86 -3.76
CA PRO A 204 -13.57 2.56 -3.73
C PRO A 204 -12.45 1.60 -4.17
N MET A 205 -11.67 2.02 -5.14
CA MET A 205 -10.36 1.46 -5.41
C MET A 205 -9.41 2.15 -4.44
N ILE A 206 -8.78 1.40 -3.59
CA ILE A 206 -7.85 1.87 -2.57
C ILE A 206 -6.45 1.90 -3.15
#